data_224b3c68577f4a5b2b257a267fdcff55
#
_entry.id   224b3c68577f4a5b2b257a267fdcff55
#
_cell.length_a   1.000
_cell.length_b   1.000
_cell.length_c   1.000
_cell.angle_alpha   90.00
_cell.angle_beta   90.00
_cell.angle_gamma   90.00
#
_symmetry.space_group_name_H-M   'P 1'
#
loop_
_entity.id
_entity.type
_entity.pdbx_description
1 polymer ?
#
loop_
_entity_poly.entity_id
_entity_poly.type
_entity_poly.pdbx_seq_one_letter_code
_entity_poly.pdbx_strand_id
1 'polypeptide(L)'
;MRLRPVDGGLRMVVRADFNLDGSRIGDSICVNGACLTAVEIAGRTFTVDVSPETLSKSTFRRAVAGEIVNLERALRMGGRIDGHLVSGHLDGTGTVAGIQAAGNARIFQFRAPEAITRYMIQKGSVAVDGISLTVNAVNRLDFAVSVIPHTAQATTLGHKKAGDSVNLEVDMIGKYVERFMAQCGRATAQTPPAGAVNREFLARHGF
;
A
#
# COMPACT_ATOMS: atom_id res chain seq x y z
N MET A 1 5.62 -20.66 3.09
CA MET A 1 5.75 -19.86 4.35
C MET A 1 5.50 -20.77 5.56
N ARG A 2 6.26 -20.60 6.67
CA ARG A 2 5.99 -21.24 7.99
C ARG A 2 5.74 -20.12 8.99
N LEU A 3 4.89 -20.36 10.00
CA LEU A 3 4.38 -19.36 10.92
C LEU A 3 4.54 -19.83 12.36
N ARG A 4 4.93 -18.92 13.26
CA ARG A 4 5.02 -19.14 14.70
C ARG A 4 4.60 -17.87 15.45
N PRO A 5 3.59 -17.91 16.33
CA PRO A 5 3.26 -16.80 17.20
C PRO A 5 4.44 -16.45 18.14
N VAL A 6 4.72 -15.16 18.33
CA VAL A 6 5.78 -14.65 19.22
C VAL A 6 5.33 -13.32 19.82
N ASP A 7 5.22 -13.22 21.15
CA ASP A 7 4.99 -11.98 21.89
C ASP A 7 3.87 -11.07 21.34
N GLY A 8 2.72 -11.67 21.03
CA GLY A 8 1.58 -10.96 20.44
C GLY A 8 1.72 -10.65 18.93
N GLY A 9 2.88 -10.91 18.36
CA GLY A 9 3.19 -10.81 16.94
C GLY A 9 3.25 -12.18 16.25
N LEU A 10 3.85 -12.22 15.06
CA LEU A 10 4.01 -13.43 14.27
C LEU A 10 5.42 -13.50 13.67
N ARG A 11 6.13 -14.60 13.93
CA ARG A 11 7.36 -14.91 13.21
C ARG A 11 7.04 -15.70 11.95
N MET A 12 7.48 -15.20 10.81
CA MET A 12 7.30 -15.84 9.51
C MET A 12 8.65 -16.27 8.95
N VAL A 13 8.73 -17.53 8.52
CA VAL A 13 9.86 -18.06 7.75
C VAL A 13 9.38 -18.21 6.31
N VAL A 14 9.97 -17.45 5.41
CA VAL A 14 9.57 -17.36 4.00
C VAL A 14 10.68 -17.93 3.14
N ARG A 15 10.32 -18.76 2.17
CA ARG A 15 11.23 -19.27 1.14
C ARG A 15 11.02 -18.44 -0.14
N ALA A 16 12.08 -17.79 -0.60
CA ALA A 16 12.10 -17.09 -1.88
C ALA A 16 12.36 -18.08 -3.04
N ASP A 17 11.81 -17.82 -4.19
CA ASP A 17 12.11 -18.51 -5.46
C ASP A 17 13.32 -17.89 -6.18
N PHE A 18 13.75 -16.71 -5.78
CA PHE A 18 14.95 -16.02 -6.25
C PHE A 18 16.11 -16.09 -5.24
N ASN A 19 17.30 -15.74 -5.68
CA ASN A 19 18.48 -15.71 -4.83
C ASN A 19 18.48 -14.47 -3.91
N LEU A 20 18.78 -14.70 -2.62
CA LEU A 20 18.91 -13.65 -1.61
C LEU A 20 20.36 -13.12 -1.48
N ASP A 21 21.26 -13.50 -2.37
CA ASP A 21 22.65 -13.01 -2.39
C ASP A 21 22.70 -11.48 -2.35
N GLY A 22 23.55 -10.96 -1.46
CA GLY A 22 23.67 -9.53 -1.19
C GLY A 22 22.55 -8.95 -0.33
N SER A 23 21.60 -9.76 0.18
CA SER A 23 20.72 -9.37 1.29
C SER A 23 21.39 -9.66 2.62
N ARG A 24 21.17 -8.82 3.61
CA ARG A 24 21.76 -8.92 4.96
C ARG A 24 20.66 -8.88 6.01
N ILE A 25 20.95 -9.41 7.19
CA ILE A 25 20.11 -9.20 8.38
C ILE A 25 19.97 -7.68 8.59
N GLY A 26 18.74 -7.22 8.81
CA GLY A 26 18.39 -5.81 8.88
C GLY A 26 17.85 -5.23 7.57
N ASP A 27 18.03 -5.91 6.44
CA ASP A 27 17.43 -5.45 5.18
C ASP A 27 15.91 -5.62 5.20
N SER A 28 15.22 -4.72 4.50
CA SER A 28 13.78 -4.81 4.28
C SER A 28 13.47 -5.69 3.07
N ILE A 29 12.50 -6.57 3.24
CA ILE A 29 11.90 -7.37 2.17
C ILE A 29 10.39 -7.16 2.23
N CYS A 30 9.81 -6.78 1.11
CA CYS A 30 8.37 -6.64 0.97
C CYS A 30 7.74 -8.03 0.82
N VAL A 31 6.78 -8.35 1.68
CA VAL A 31 6.02 -9.61 1.66
C VAL A 31 4.54 -9.26 1.52
N ASN A 32 3.91 -9.64 0.42
CA ASN A 32 2.53 -9.23 0.09
C ASN A 32 2.27 -7.74 0.37
N GLY A 33 3.19 -6.86 -0.01
CA GLY A 33 3.08 -5.42 0.18
C GLY A 33 3.48 -4.91 1.56
N ALA A 34 3.81 -5.75 2.53
CA ALA A 34 4.31 -5.29 3.84
C ALA A 34 5.84 -5.25 3.86
N CYS A 35 6.41 -4.11 4.21
CA CYS A 35 7.84 -3.94 4.44
C CYS A 35 8.22 -4.61 5.78
N LEU A 36 8.99 -5.69 5.71
CA LEU A 36 9.40 -6.47 6.87
C LEU A 36 10.92 -6.60 6.92
N THR A 37 11.46 -6.48 8.13
CA THR A 37 12.91 -6.58 8.36
C THR A 37 13.34 -8.04 8.48
N ALA A 38 14.32 -8.45 7.69
CA ALA A 38 14.91 -9.77 7.79
C ALA A 38 15.75 -9.89 9.09
N VAL A 39 15.35 -10.80 9.97
CA VAL A 39 16.06 -11.08 11.23
C VAL A 39 16.99 -12.29 11.12
N GLU A 40 16.80 -13.12 10.10
CA GLU A 40 17.63 -14.27 9.76
C GLU A 40 17.58 -14.51 8.26
N ILE A 41 18.71 -14.89 7.65
CA ILE A 41 18.80 -15.29 6.23
C ILE A 41 19.64 -16.55 6.14
N ALA A 42 19.07 -17.58 5.49
CA ALA A 42 19.73 -18.87 5.27
C ALA A 42 19.43 -19.39 3.85
N GLY A 43 20.36 -19.24 2.94
CA GLY A 43 20.20 -19.62 1.53
C GLY A 43 19.04 -18.83 0.88
N ARG A 44 18.01 -19.54 0.42
CA ARG A 44 16.80 -18.95 -0.15
C ARG A 44 15.68 -18.71 0.88
N THR A 45 15.99 -18.79 2.17
CA THR A 45 15.00 -18.62 3.22
C THR A 45 15.37 -17.43 4.08
N PHE A 46 14.39 -16.63 4.46
CA PHE A 46 14.54 -15.56 5.42
C PHE A 46 13.45 -15.60 6.47
N THR A 47 13.76 -15.08 7.64
CA THR A 47 12.84 -14.97 8.77
C THR A 47 12.55 -13.49 9.03
N VAL A 48 11.30 -13.17 9.28
CA VAL A 48 10.84 -11.81 9.65
C VAL A 48 9.92 -11.89 10.86
N ASP A 49 9.92 -10.83 11.67
CA ASP A 49 8.98 -10.66 12.76
C ASP A 49 7.92 -9.61 12.35
N VAL A 50 6.66 -10.00 12.46
CA VAL A 50 5.51 -9.15 12.14
C VAL A 50 4.92 -8.62 13.44
N SER A 51 4.90 -7.30 13.59
CA SER A 51 4.38 -6.63 14.78
C SER A 51 2.85 -6.80 14.90
N PRO A 52 2.28 -6.63 16.11
CA PRO A 52 0.82 -6.62 16.30
C PRO A 52 0.11 -5.56 15.44
N GLU A 53 0.74 -4.39 15.25
CA GLU A 53 0.21 -3.35 14.37
C GLU A 53 0.11 -3.83 12.92
N THR A 54 1.21 -4.37 12.37
CA THR A 54 1.23 -4.92 11.02
C THR A 54 0.21 -6.04 10.85
N LEU A 55 0.05 -6.92 11.86
CA LEU A 55 -0.97 -7.95 11.85
C LEU A 55 -2.38 -7.36 11.77
N SER A 56 -2.64 -6.26 12.48
CA SER A 56 -3.95 -5.60 12.49
C SER A 56 -4.32 -4.95 11.16
N LYS A 57 -3.33 -4.54 10.38
CA LYS A 57 -3.46 -3.83 9.11
C LYS A 57 -3.33 -4.72 7.88
N SER A 58 -2.99 -5.99 8.05
CA SER A 58 -2.66 -6.89 6.95
C SER A 58 -3.45 -8.19 6.96
N THR A 59 -3.36 -8.93 5.86
CA THR A 59 -3.90 -10.28 5.73
C THR A 59 -3.15 -11.30 6.59
N PHE A 60 -1.96 -10.98 7.12
CA PHE A 60 -1.13 -11.90 7.91
C PHE A 60 -1.82 -12.39 9.19
N ARG A 61 -2.79 -11.67 9.70
CA ARG A 61 -3.61 -12.14 10.83
C ARG A 61 -4.31 -13.48 10.54
N ARG A 62 -4.59 -13.79 9.27
CA ARG A 62 -5.25 -15.00 8.81
C ARG A 62 -4.33 -15.89 7.99
N ALA A 63 -3.05 -15.56 7.94
CA ALA A 63 -2.08 -16.32 7.15
C ALA A 63 -1.99 -17.77 7.62
N VAL A 64 -1.81 -18.69 6.68
CA VAL A 64 -1.65 -20.11 6.93
C VAL A 64 -0.29 -20.61 6.43
N ALA A 65 0.22 -21.65 7.08
CA ALA A 65 1.45 -22.30 6.64
C ALA A 65 1.28 -22.87 5.23
N GLY A 66 2.30 -22.74 4.38
CA GLY A 66 2.27 -23.16 2.98
C GLY A 66 1.73 -22.11 2.02
N GLU A 67 1.16 -21.01 2.50
CA GLU A 67 0.65 -19.94 1.65
C GLU A 67 1.75 -19.33 0.77
N ILE A 68 1.41 -19.03 -0.49
CA ILE A 68 2.27 -18.36 -1.47
C ILE A 68 2.09 -16.84 -1.29
N VAL A 69 3.19 -16.10 -1.31
CA VAL A 69 3.22 -14.65 -1.13
C VAL A 69 4.04 -13.98 -2.22
N ASN A 70 3.70 -12.76 -2.58
CA ASN A 70 4.53 -11.91 -3.42
C ASN A 70 5.72 -11.43 -2.61
N LEU A 71 6.89 -11.39 -3.24
CA LEU A 71 8.13 -10.94 -2.62
C LEU A 71 8.80 -9.90 -3.51
N GLU A 72 9.28 -8.82 -2.88
CA GLU A 72 10.09 -7.81 -3.54
C GLU A 72 11.18 -7.32 -2.59
N ARG A 73 12.40 -7.12 -3.12
CA ARG A 73 13.52 -6.56 -2.34
C ARG A 73 13.39 -5.04 -2.30
N ALA A 74 13.94 -4.44 -1.24
CA ALA A 74 14.03 -2.98 -1.16
C ALA A 74 14.71 -2.38 -2.39
N LEU A 75 14.12 -1.32 -2.93
CA LEU A 75 14.67 -0.56 -4.05
C LEU A 75 16.05 0.00 -3.67
N ARG A 76 17.05 -0.17 -4.52
CA ARG A 76 18.37 0.40 -4.35
C ARG A 76 18.46 1.78 -5.01
N MET A 77 19.30 2.67 -4.45
CA MET A 77 19.61 3.95 -5.08
C MET A 77 20.15 3.70 -6.49
N GLY A 78 19.59 4.41 -7.48
CA GLY A 78 19.91 4.18 -8.91
C GLY A 78 19.15 3.02 -9.56
N GLY A 79 18.33 2.28 -8.81
CA GLY A 79 17.41 1.29 -9.37
C GLY A 79 16.28 1.93 -10.17
N ARG A 80 15.65 1.15 -11.05
CA ARG A 80 14.48 1.59 -11.81
C ARG A 80 13.23 1.53 -10.94
N ILE A 81 12.36 2.50 -11.09
CA ILE A 81 11.03 2.49 -10.50
C ILE A 81 10.06 2.00 -11.58
N ASP A 82 9.67 0.73 -11.47
CA ASP A 82 8.71 0.14 -12.38
C ASP A 82 7.31 0.17 -11.71
N GLY A 83 6.53 1.22 -12.01
CA GLY A 83 5.23 1.49 -11.40
C GLY A 83 5.23 2.80 -10.59
N HIS A 84 4.86 2.74 -9.31
CA HIS A 84 4.91 3.89 -8.39
C HIS A 84 5.75 3.56 -7.15
N LEU A 85 6.01 4.54 -6.30
CA LEU A 85 6.75 4.35 -5.05
C LEU A 85 5.87 3.56 -4.05
N VAL A 86 6.16 2.27 -3.93
CA VAL A 86 5.54 1.39 -2.93
C VAL A 86 6.49 1.32 -1.74
N SER A 87 6.03 1.77 -0.57
CA SER A 87 6.84 1.83 0.64
C SER A 87 6.77 0.57 1.49
N GLY A 88 5.74 -0.24 1.27
CA GLY A 88 5.44 -1.40 2.11
C GLY A 88 4.70 -1.05 3.40
N HIS A 89 4.15 0.16 3.49
CA HIS A 89 3.40 0.63 4.64
C HIS A 89 1.90 0.52 4.38
N LEU A 90 1.35 -0.64 4.70
CA LEU A 90 -0.03 -0.99 4.42
C LEU A 90 -1.02 -0.04 5.10
N ASP A 91 -2.00 0.43 4.34
CA ASP A 91 -3.13 1.22 4.84
C ASP A 91 -4.21 0.34 5.46
N GLY A 92 -4.32 -0.89 4.97
CA GLY A 92 -5.28 -1.87 5.46
C GLY A 92 -5.50 -2.99 4.45
N THR A 93 -6.65 -3.62 4.53
CA THR A 93 -7.02 -4.74 3.67
C THR A 93 -8.25 -4.44 2.83
N GLY A 94 -8.31 -5.06 1.67
CA GLY A 94 -9.50 -5.13 0.82
C GLY A 94 -9.91 -6.58 0.57
N THR A 95 -10.99 -6.75 -0.17
CA THR A 95 -11.51 -8.06 -0.57
C THR A 95 -11.78 -8.06 -2.06
N VAL A 96 -11.42 -9.12 -2.76
CA VAL A 96 -11.79 -9.35 -4.16
C VAL A 96 -13.30 -9.50 -4.23
N ALA A 97 -14.00 -8.52 -4.78
CA ALA A 97 -15.46 -8.54 -4.93
C ALA A 97 -15.90 -9.35 -6.16
N GLY A 98 -15.06 -9.34 -7.21
CA GLY A 98 -15.34 -10.08 -8.44
C GLY A 98 -14.16 -10.02 -9.41
N ILE A 99 -14.16 -10.95 -10.36
CA ILE A 99 -13.14 -11.04 -11.42
C ILE A 99 -13.89 -11.32 -12.72
N GLN A 100 -13.63 -10.49 -13.75
CA GLN A 100 -14.25 -10.62 -15.07
C GLN A 100 -13.18 -10.68 -16.15
N ALA A 101 -13.37 -11.52 -17.15
CA ALA A 101 -12.54 -11.53 -18.34
C ALA A 101 -12.86 -10.30 -19.22
N ALA A 102 -11.81 -9.63 -19.72
CA ALA A 102 -11.91 -8.47 -20.59
C ALA A 102 -10.82 -8.53 -21.66
N GLY A 103 -11.14 -9.12 -22.81
CA GLY A 103 -10.17 -9.38 -23.86
C GLY A 103 -9.05 -10.30 -23.36
N ASN A 104 -7.81 -9.84 -23.46
CA ASN A 104 -6.64 -10.55 -22.97
C ASN A 104 -6.29 -10.27 -21.49
N ALA A 105 -7.11 -9.46 -20.80
CA ALA A 105 -6.89 -9.10 -19.40
C ALA A 105 -8.02 -9.61 -18.50
N ARG A 106 -7.82 -9.52 -17.18
CA ARG A 106 -8.82 -9.78 -16.15
C ARG A 106 -9.05 -8.50 -15.36
N ILE A 107 -10.31 -8.07 -15.27
CA ILE A 107 -10.69 -6.94 -14.42
C ILE A 107 -10.99 -7.49 -13.04
N PHE A 108 -10.20 -7.06 -12.06
CA PHE A 108 -10.43 -7.31 -10.66
C PHE A 108 -11.20 -6.15 -10.06
N GLN A 109 -12.30 -6.45 -9.40
CA GLN A 109 -13.04 -5.51 -8.56
C GLN A 109 -12.70 -5.80 -7.10
N PHE A 110 -12.30 -4.77 -6.37
CA PHE A 110 -11.96 -4.85 -4.96
C PHE A 110 -12.91 -3.99 -4.15
N ARG A 111 -13.38 -4.52 -3.02
CA ARG A 111 -14.03 -3.73 -1.98
C ARG A 111 -12.98 -3.30 -0.97
N ALA A 112 -13.00 -2.03 -0.60
CA ALA A 112 -12.09 -1.45 0.38
C ALA A 112 -12.79 -0.37 1.22
N PRO A 113 -12.32 -0.10 2.46
CA PRO A 113 -12.84 0.99 3.27
C PRO A 113 -12.67 2.36 2.58
N GLU A 114 -13.63 3.26 2.79
CA GLU A 114 -13.55 4.64 2.27
C GLU A 114 -12.29 5.38 2.72
N ALA A 115 -11.79 5.09 3.93
CA ALA A 115 -10.54 5.62 4.44
C ALA A 115 -9.32 5.30 3.54
N ILE A 116 -9.43 4.28 2.68
CA ILE A 116 -8.41 3.88 1.70
C ILE A 116 -8.78 4.43 0.32
N THR A 117 -10.01 4.17 -0.17
CA THR A 117 -10.41 4.55 -1.53
C THR A 117 -10.40 6.05 -1.78
N ARG A 118 -10.59 6.88 -0.74
CA ARG A 118 -10.55 8.36 -0.84
C ARG A 118 -9.22 8.92 -1.38
N TYR A 119 -8.14 8.16 -1.27
CA TYR A 119 -6.82 8.55 -1.81
C TYR A 119 -6.60 8.06 -3.24
N MET A 120 -7.52 7.26 -3.79
CA MET A 120 -7.40 6.72 -5.13
C MET A 120 -8.08 7.65 -6.13
N ILE A 121 -7.49 7.77 -7.30
CA ILE A 121 -8.07 8.46 -8.44
C ILE A 121 -8.07 7.53 -9.66
N GLN A 122 -9.01 7.72 -10.56
CA GLN A 122 -8.99 7.01 -11.83
C GLN A 122 -7.69 7.33 -12.57
N LYS A 123 -7.03 6.29 -13.10
CA LYS A 123 -5.69 6.34 -13.72
C LYS A 123 -4.54 6.63 -12.75
N GLY A 124 -4.80 6.73 -11.45
CA GLY A 124 -3.77 6.70 -10.43
C GLY A 124 -3.26 5.30 -10.17
N SER A 125 -2.39 5.17 -9.15
CA SER A 125 -1.78 3.91 -8.76
C SER A 125 -2.26 3.44 -7.40
N VAL A 126 -2.26 2.12 -7.22
CA VAL A 126 -2.50 1.43 -5.93
C VAL A 126 -1.63 0.18 -5.88
N ALA A 127 -1.08 -0.14 -4.73
CA ALA A 127 -0.43 -1.42 -4.51
C ALA A 127 -1.44 -2.42 -3.88
N VAL A 128 -1.59 -3.57 -4.54
CA VAL A 128 -2.42 -4.69 -4.09
C VAL A 128 -1.50 -5.89 -3.86
N ASP A 129 -1.41 -6.37 -2.62
CA ASP A 129 -0.42 -7.37 -2.20
C ASP A 129 1.01 -7.02 -2.69
N GLY A 130 1.36 -5.72 -2.68
CA GLY A 130 2.65 -5.18 -3.13
C GLY A 130 2.78 -4.97 -4.64
N ILE A 131 1.78 -5.33 -5.42
CA ILE A 131 1.80 -5.19 -6.87
C ILE A 131 1.28 -3.81 -7.25
N SER A 132 2.10 -2.99 -7.91
CA SER A 132 1.70 -1.69 -8.45
C SER A 132 0.72 -1.86 -9.60
N LEU A 133 -0.48 -1.32 -9.47
CA LEU A 133 -1.56 -1.45 -10.44
C LEU A 133 -2.20 -0.10 -10.73
N THR A 134 -2.65 0.08 -11.98
CA THR A 134 -3.40 1.27 -12.39
C THR A 134 -4.88 1.11 -12.02
N VAL A 135 -5.43 2.12 -11.36
CA VAL A 135 -6.85 2.20 -11.03
C VAL A 135 -7.66 2.53 -12.28
N ASN A 136 -8.51 1.61 -12.74
CA ASN A 136 -9.38 1.81 -13.90
C ASN A 136 -10.66 2.56 -13.54
N ALA A 137 -11.23 2.25 -12.38
CA ALA A 137 -12.41 2.91 -11.83
C ALA A 137 -12.31 2.89 -10.30
N VAL A 138 -12.89 3.89 -9.65
CA VAL A 138 -12.96 3.98 -8.19
C VAL A 138 -14.27 4.62 -7.78
N ASN A 139 -14.88 4.06 -6.73
CA ASN A 139 -16.05 4.56 -6.04
C ASN A 139 -15.71 4.68 -4.53
N ARG A 140 -16.71 5.06 -3.76
CA ARG A 140 -16.54 5.26 -2.32
C ARG A 140 -16.04 4.03 -1.55
N LEU A 141 -16.48 2.80 -1.92
CA LEU A 141 -16.19 1.56 -1.21
C LEU A 141 -15.58 0.47 -2.09
N ASP A 142 -15.26 0.79 -3.34
CA ASP A 142 -14.71 -0.17 -4.29
C ASP A 142 -13.84 0.50 -5.34
N PHE A 143 -12.95 -0.29 -5.92
CA PHE A 143 -12.16 0.11 -7.08
C PHE A 143 -11.91 -1.09 -8.00
N ALA A 144 -11.53 -0.80 -9.24
CA ALA A 144 -11.22 -1.82 -10.23
C ALA A 144 -9.85 -1.58 -10.86
N VAL A 145 -9.17 -2.69 -11.15
CA VAL A 145 -7.89 -2.68 -11.88
C VAL A 145 -7.93 -3.71 -13.00
N SER A 146 -7.14 -3.50 -14.05
CA SER A 146 -6.97 -4.45 -15.14
C SER A 146 -5.64 -5.17 -14.99
N VAL A 147 -5.66 -6.49 -14.92
CA VAL A 147 -4.48 -7.34 -14.74
C VAL A 147 -4.23 -8.11 -16.02
N ILE A 148 -3.07 -7.88 -16.65
CA ILE A 148 -2.64 -8.60 -17.87
C ILE A 148 -2.18 -10.01 -17.52
N PRO A 149 -2.16 -10.95 -18.49
CA PRO A 149 -1.80 -12.35 -18.24
C PRO A 149 -0.44 -12.52 -17.57
N HIS A 150 0.56 -11.76 -18.00
CA HIS A 150 1.90 -11.81 -17.42
C HIS A 150 1.89 -11.50 -15.92
N THR A 151 1.22 -10.42 -15.50
CA THR A 151 1.11 -10.04 -14.08
C THR A 151 0.35 -11.10 -13.28
N ALA A 152 -0.73 -11.65 -13.85
CA ALA A 152 -1.47 -12.73 -13.18
C ALA A 152 -0.62 -13.99 -12.99
N GLN A 153 0.24 -14.35 -13.95
CA GLN A 153 1.11 -15.52 -13.87
C GLN A 153 2.29 -15.30 -12.92
N ALA A 154 2.84 -14.07 -12.88
CA ALA A 154 4.01 -13.75 -12.09
C ALA A 154 3.70 -13.42 -10.61
N THR A 155 2.42 -13.30 -10.24
CA THR A 155 2.00 -12.84 -8.92
C THR A 155 0.88 -13.68 -8.32
N THR A 156 0.62 -13.49 -7.02
CA THR A 156 -0.46 -14.18 -6.32
C THR A 156 -1.85 -13.82 -6.85
N LEU A 157 -2.03 -12.73 -7.60
CA LEU A 157 -3.31 -12.35 -8.22
C LEU A 157 -3.85 -13.43 -9.16
N GLY A 158 -2.98 -14.21 -9.81
CA GLY A 158 -3.40 -15.32 -10.66
C GLY A 158 -4.20 -16.40 -9.93
N HIS A 159 -3.98 -16.54 -8.64
CA HIS A 159 -4.62 -17.55 -7.77
C HIS A 159 -5.81 -17.01 -6.96
N LYS A 160 -6.00 -15.69 -6.93
CA LYS A 160 -7.09 -15.03 -6.17
C LYS A 160 -8.44 -15.29 -6.80
N LYS A 161 -9.44 -15.40 -5.94
CA LYS A 161 -10.87 -15.57 -6.28
C LYS A 161 -11.72 -14.59 -5.49
N ALA A 162 -12.99 -14.44 -5.87
CA ALA A 162 -13.94 -13.63 -5.12
C ALA A 162 -14.04 -14.11 -3.66
N GLY A 163 -14.01 -13.16 -2.73
CA GLY A 163 -13.95 -13.41 -1.28
C GLY A 163 -12.55 -13.38 -0.68
N ASP A 164 -11.48 -13.50 -1.48
CA ASP A 164 -10.12 -13.48 -0.96
C ASP A 164 -9.74 -12.07 -0.48
N SER A 165 -9.00 -12.00 0.61
CA SER A 165 -8.45 -10.77 1.14
C SER A 165 -7.14 -10.40 0.45
N VAL A 166 -6.87 -9.08 0.37
CA VAL A 166 -5.62 -8.51 -0.16
C VAL A 166 -5.14 -7.39 0.75
N ASN A 167 -3.84 -7.16 0.78
CA ASN A 167 -3.24 -5.99 1.41
C ASN A 167 -3.31 -4.80 0.46
N LEU A 168 -3.54 -3.61 0.99
CA LEU A 168 -3.65 -2.38 0.22
C LEU A 168 -2.70 -1.31 0.76
N GLU A 169 -2.00 -0.66 -0.17
CA GLU A 169 -1.24 0.56 0.07
C GLU A 169 -1.61 1.56 -1.03
N VAL A 170 -2.05 2.77 -0.65
CA VAL A 170 -2.33 3.85 -1.60
C VAL A 170 -1.06 4.64 -1.87
N ASP A 171 -1.03 5.31 -3.02
CA ASP A 171 0.07 6.20 -3.35
C ASP A 171 0.23 7.29 -2.28
N MET A 172 1.43 7.39 -1.70
CA MET A 172 1.73 8.34 -0.62
C MET A 172 1.55 9.79 -1.03
N ILE A 173 1.64 10.10 -2.32
CA ILE A 173 1.42 11.46 -2.84
C ILE A 173 0.02 11.95 -2.48
N GLY A 174 -1.01 11.11 -2.60
CA GLY A 174 -2.38 11.45 -2.22
C GLY A 174 -2.51 11.87 -0.75
N LYS A 175 -1.81 11.18 0.15
CA LYS A 175 -1.79 11.50 1.59
C LYS A 175 -1.11 12.84 1.87
N TYR A 176 -0.02 13.15 1.19
CA TYR A 176 0.66 14.44 1.32
C TYR A 176 -0.20 15.58 0.79
N VAL A 177 -0.83 15.40 -0.38
CA VAL A 177 -1.74 16.40 -0.95
C VAL A 177 -2.87 16.72 0.02
N GLU A 178 -3.55 15.70 0.56
CA GLU A 178 -4.61 15.89 1.55
C GLU A 178 -4.12 16.69 2.77
N ARG A 179 -2.95 16.31 3.31
CA ARG A 179 -2.38 16.99 4.49
C ARG A 179 -2.09 18.47 4.22
N PHE A 180 -1.53 18.80 3.05
CA PHE A 180 -1.26 20.19 2.66
C PHE A 180 -2.55 20.98 2.47
N MET A 181 -3.55 20.42 1.78
CA MET A 181 -4.84 21.08 1.58
C MET A 181 -5.57 21.35 2.90
N ALA A 182 -5.52 20.43 3.84
CA ALA A 182 -6.10 20.61 5.18
C ALA A 182 -5.42 21.74 5.97
N GLN A 183 -4.13 21.99 5.76
CA GLN A 183 -3.41 23.11 6.37
C GLN A 183 -3.74 24.45 5.70
N CYS A 184 -3.82 24.49 4.37
CA CYS A 184 -4.23 25.67 3.62
C CYS A 184 -5.64 26.14 3.98
N GLY A 185 -6.61 25.22 4.12
CA GLY A 185 -7.97 25.53 4.55
C GLY A 185 -8.06 26.12 5.98
N ARG A 186 -7.13 25.76 6.86
CA ARG A 186 -7.04 26.34 8.21
C ARG A 186 -6.41 27.75 8.20
N ALA A 187 -5.46 28.02 7.30
CA ALA A 187 -4.84 29.34 7.19
C ALA A 187 -5.82 30.42 6.70
N THR A 188 -6.82 30.07 5.89
CA THR A 188 -7.85 31.00 5.42
C THR A 188 -8.93 31.29 6.47
N ALA A 189 -9.03 30.46 7.53
CA ALA A 189 -9.96 30.66 8.65
C ALA A 189 -9.36 31.48 9.81
N GLN A 190 -8.09 31.87 9.75
CA GLN A 190 -7.50 32.78 10.71
C GLN A 190 -7.95 34.21 10.36
N THR A 191 -8.68 34.83 11.27
CA THR A 191 -8.97 36.27 11.26
C THR A 191 -7.64 37.00 11.04
N PRO A 192 -7.58 38.00 10.13
CA PRO A 192 -6.36 38.78 9.94
C PRO A 192 -5.90 39.31 11.31
N PRO A 193 -4.59 39.31 11.59
CA PRO A 193 -4.08 39.84 12.85
C PRO A 193 -4.62 41.24 13.09
N ALA A 194 -5.04 41.51 14.34
CA ALA A 194 -5.49 42.84 14.74
C ALA A 194 -4.36 43.84 14.43
N GLY A 195 -4.52 44.62 13.37
CA GLY A 195 -3.48 45.50 12.80
C GLY A 195 -3.38 45.40 11.29
N ALA A 196 -4.10 44.49 10.62
CA ALA A 196 -4.14 44.48 9.16
C ALA A 196 -4.77 45.79 8.63
N VAL A 197 -4.10 46.42 7.67
CA VAL A 197 -4.64 47.59 6.97
C VAL A 197 -5.94 47.20 6.29
N ASN A 198 -7.06 47.67 6.85
CA ASN A 198 -8.39 47.49 6.29
C ASN A 198 -9.04 48.85 5.99
N ARG A 199 -10.20 48.84 5.34
CA ARG A 199 -10.90 50.09 4.98
C ARG A 199 -11.18 50.99 6.20
N GLU A 200 -11.46 50.43 7.34
CA GLU A 200 -11.74 51.17 8.59
C GLU A 200 -10.46 51.80 9.17
N PHE A 201 -9.32 51.10 9.09
CA PHE A 201 -8.03 51.60 9.45
C PHE A 201 -7.65 52.78 8.54
N LEU A 202 -7.81 52.64 7.22
CA LEU A 202 -7.52 53.71 6.25
C LEU A 202 -8.39 54.94 6.48
N ALA A 203 -9.69 54.77 6.68
CA ALA A 203 -10.61 55.88 6.96
C ALA A 203 -10.27 56.63 8.27
N ARG A 204 -9.76 55.95 9.31
CA ARG A 204 -9.34 56.59 10.57
C ARG A 204 -8.02 57.36 10.41
N HIS A 205 -7.23 57.05 9.42
CA HIS A 205 -5.90 57.70 9.15
C HIS A 205 -5.92 58.63 7.96
N GLY A 206 -7.12 59.02 7.45
CA GLY A 206 -7.29 60.06 6.42
C GLY A 206 -7.04 59.59 4.99
N PHE A 207 -7.20 58.29 4.71
CA PHE A 207 -7.12 57.67 3.38
C PHE A 207 -8.46 57.10 2.94
#